data_af6defd25218735ae9fca7b213559f0e
#
_entry.id   af6defd25218735ae9fca7b213559f0e
#
_cell.length_a   1.000
_cell.length_b   1.000
_cell.length_c   1.000
_cell.angle_alpha   90.00
_cell.angle_beta   90.00
_cell.angle_gamma   90.00
#
_symmetry.space_group_name_H-M   'P 1'
#
loop_
_entity.id
_entity.type
_entity.pdbx_description
1 polymer ?
#
loop_
_entity_poly.entity_id
_entity_poly.type
_entity_poly.pdbx_seq_one_letter_code
_entity_poly.pdbx_strand_id
1 'polypeptide(L)'
;SGLTEEMIVCAREARLREAPVITISRFEQSPLVRLADYNLSVAATELIFRSGAMSSRISQLNMIDILYTAYVHKRYDECMEQFRKTHIAKSEGPDENQNVL
;
A
#
# COMPACT_ATOMS: atom_id res chain seq x y z
N SER A 1 1.30 -14.16 2.03
CA SER A 1 0.24 -14.98 2.53
C SER A 1 -0.08 -14.63 3.97
N GLY A 2 -1.17 -15.05 4.47
CA GLY A 2 -1.58 -14.74 5.82
C GLY A 2 -1.08 -15.71 6.87
N LEU A 3 -0.03 -16.46 6.55
CA LEU A 3 0.53 -17.44 7.46
C LEU A 3 1.90 -17.05 8.00
N THR A 4 2.44 -15.91 7.60
CA THR A 4 3.75 -15.49 8.07
C THR A 4 3.63 -15.05 9.52
N GLU A 5 4.38 -15.69 10.38
CA GLU A 5 4.28 -15.46 11.81
C GLU A 5 4.53 -14.01 12.19
N GLU A 6 5.52 -13.39 11.58
CA GLU A 6 5.84 -12.00 11.91
C GLU A 6 4.67 -11.07 11.59
N MET A 7 3.97 -11.33 10.51
CA MET A 7 2.83 -10.51 10.14
C MET A 7 1.69 -10.68 11.13
N ILE A 8 1.49 -11.89 11.58
CA ILE A 8 0.44 -12.19 12.55
C ILE A 8 0.73 -11.49 13.87
N VAL A 9 1.99 -11.52 14.30
CA VAL A 9 2.39 -10.86 15.54
C VAL A 9 2.17 -9.34 15.42
N CYS A 10 2.55 -8.76 14.28
CA CYS A 10 2.35 -7.33 14.08
C CYS A 10 0.86 -6.97 14.11
N ALA A 11 0.03 -7.78 13.49
CA ALA A 11 -1.40 -7.50 13.45
C ALA A 11 -2.02 -7.60 14.85
N ARG A 12 -1.59 -8.59 15.64
CA ARG A 12 -2.07 -8.72 17.01
C ARG A 12 -1.68 -7.52 17.85
N GLU A 13 -0.43 -7.08 17.70
CA GLU A 13 0.05 -5.95 18.46
C GLU A 13 -0.71 -4.68 18.10
N ALA A 14 -0.98 -4.50 16.82
CA ALA A 14 -1.76 -3.36 16.37
C ALA A 14 -3.15 -3.38 16.98
N ARG A 15 -3.79 -4.54 17.01
CA ARG A 15 -5.13 -4.64 17.58
C ARG A 15 -5.13 -4.38 19.08
N LEU A 16 -4.10 -4.83 19.78
CA LEU A 16 -3.99 -4.57 21.21
C LEU A 16 -3.89 -3.07 21.50
N ARG A 17 -3.35 -2.32 20.55
CA ARG A 17 -3.23 -0.87 20.69
C ARG A 17 -4.38 -0.14 20.02
N GLU A 18 -5.42 -0.88 19.65
CA GLU A 18 -6.62 -0.32 19.04
C GLU A 18 -6.32 0.42 17.74
N ALA A 19 -5.28 0.02 17.04
CA ALA A 19 -4.98 0.56 15.73
C ALA A 19 -5.72 -0.26 14.68
N PRO A 20 -6.32 0.38 13.68
CA PRO A 20 -7.00 -0.37 12.64
C PRO A 20 -5.98 -1.15 11.81
N VAL A 21 -6.36 -2.33 11.41
CA VAL A 21 -5.50 -3.23 10.64
C VAL A 21 -6.11 -3.46 9.28
N ILE A 22 -5.35 -3.14 8.25
CA ILE A 22 -5.74 -3.41 6.87
C ILE A 22 -4.76 -4.44 6.34
N THR A 23 -5.26 -5.52 5.79
CA THR A 23 -4.39 -6.54 5.23
C THR A 23 -4.58 -6.66 3.73
N ILE A 24 -3.52 -7.03 3.06
CA ILE A 24 -3.56 -7.36 1.64
C ILE A 24 -3.05 -8.79 1.55
N SER A 25 -3.91 -9.69 1.13
CA SER A 25 -3.54 -11.09 1.11
C SER A 25 -4.27 -11.79 -0.03
N ARG A 26 -3.94 -13.06 -0.23
CA ARG A 26 -4.66 -13.86 -1.21
C ARG A 26 -6.09 -14.05 -0.74
N PHE A 27 -6.94 -14.41 -1.67
CA PHE A 27 -8.34 -14.64 -1.35
C PHE A 27 -8.44 -15.97 -0.62
N GLU A 28 -8.33 -15.93 0.68
CA GLU A 28 -8.44 -17.13 1.51
C GLU A 28 -8.64 -16.73 2.96
N GLN A 29 -9.15 -17.65 3.73
CA GLN A 29 -9.28 -17.44 5.16
C GLN A 29 -7.96 -17.77 5.81
N SER A 30 -7.42 -16.87 6.58
CA SER A 30 -6.15 -17.07 7.24
C SER A 30 -6.17 -16.38 8.59
N PRO A 31 -5.25 -16.71 9.48
CA PRO A 31 -5.19 -16.02 10.77
C PRO A 31 -5.00 -14.51 10.61
N LEU A 32 -4.23 -14.09 9.62
CA LEU A 32 -4.02 -12.66 9.40
C LEU A 32 -5.31 -11.97 8.98
N VAL A 33 -6.07 -12.59 8.10
CA VAL A 33 -7.33 -12.02 7.64
C VAL A 33 -8.30 -11.88 8.80
N ARG A 34 -8.30 -12.81 9.72
CA ARG A 34 -9.21 -12.75 10.87
C ARG A 34 -8.84 -11.62 11.84
N LEU A 35 -7.60 -11.19 11.83
CA LEU A 35 -7.17 -10.09 12.68
C LEU A 35 -7.39 -8.73 12.02
N ALA A 36 -7.76 -8.70 10.76
CA ALA A 36 -7.90 -7.47 10.02
C ALA A 36 -9.26 -6.83 10.24
N ASP A 37 -9.26 -5.51 10.26
CA ASP A 37 -10.52 -4.77 10.24
C ASP A 37 -10.99 -4.70 8.79
N TYR A 38 -10.07 -4.62 7.85
CA TYR A 38 -10.38 -4.65 6.43
C TYR A 38 -9.39 -5.53 5.72
N ASN A 39 -9.87 -6.40 4.87
CA ASN A 39 -8.98 -7.25 4.09
C ASN A 39 -9.19 -7.00 2.60
N LEU A 40 -8.09 -6.74 1.92
CA LEU A 40 -8.10 -6.54 0.49
C LEU A 40 -7.50 -7.80 -0.14
N SER A 41 -8.33 -8.51 -0.86
CA SER A 41 -7.89 -9.77 -1.44
C SER A 41 -7.33 -9.54 -2.84
N VAL A 42 -6.20 -10.14 -3.10
CA VAL A 42 -5.58 -10.07 -4.42
C VAL A 42 -5.50 -11.47 -4.99
N ALA A 43 -5.71 -11.56 -6.28
CA ALA A 43 -5.58 -12.83 -6.97
C ALA A 43 -4.10 -13.04 -7.25
N ALA A 44 -3.59 -14.18 -6.85
CA ALA A 44 -2.21 -14.51 -7.12
C ALA A 44 -2.12 -15.99 -7.38
N THR A 45 -1.53 -16.36 -8.50
CA THR A 45 -1.33 -17.74 -8.82
C THR A 45 0.13 -18.03 -8.56
N GLU A 46 0.38 -18.86 -7.56
CA GLU A 46 1.76 -19.21 -7.26
C GLU A 46 2.08 -20.48 -8.00
N LEU A 47 3.03 -20.37 -8.88
CA LEU A 47 3.48 -21.53 -9.62
C LEU A 47 4.68 -22.14 -8.93
N ILE A 48 4.95 -23.37 -9.29
CA ILE A 48 6.02 -24.13 -8.66
C ILE A 48 7.36 -23.45 -8.79
N PHE A 49 7.57 -22.66 -9.84
CA PHE A 49 8.88 -22.11 -10.11
C PHE A 49 9.03 -20.65 -9.72
N ARG A 50 8.43 -20.23 -8.65
CA ARG A 50 8.67 -18.89 -8.16
C ARG A 50 8.16 -17.74 -8.97
N SER A 51 7.82 -17.94 -10.22
CA SER A 51 7.19 -16.88 -10.98
C SER A 51 5.93 -16.41 -10.26
N GLY A 52 5.36 -17.29 -9.44
CA GLY A 52 4.18 -16.90 -8.69
C GLY A 52 4.45 -15.83 -7.65
N ALA A 53 5.65 -15.85 -7.06
CA ALA A 53 5.98 -14.83 -6.07
C ALA A 53 6.04 -13.45 -6.72
N MET A 54 6.56 -13.38 -7.93
CA MET A 54 6.61 -12.11 -8.64
C MET A 54 5.20 -11.63 -9.00
N SER A 55 4.36 -12.54 -9.46
CA SER A 55 2.98 -12.20 -9.78
C SER A 55 2.25 -11.69 -8.55
N SER A 56 2.49 -12.29 -7.39
CA SER A 56 1.88 -11.88 -6.15
C SER A 56 2.32 -10.47 -5.77
N ARG A 57 3.59 -10.16 -5.96
CA ARG A 57 4.09 -8.82 -5.65
C ARG A 57 3.46 -7.77 -6.55
N ILE A 58 3.34 -8.08 -7.83
CA ILE A 58 2.71 -7.16 -8.77
C ILE A 58 1.27 -6.90 -8.38
N SER A 59 0.55 -7.95 -8.00
CA SER A 59 -0.83 -7.81 -7.59
C SER A 59 -0.96 -6.96 -6.33
N GLN A 60 -0.06 -7.13 -5.38
CA GLN A 60 -0.08 -6.35 -4.16
C GLN A 60 0.26 -4.89 -4.43
N LEU A 61 1.25 -4.64 -5.27
CA LEU A 61 1.61 -3.27 -5.62
C LEU A 61 0.47 -2.58 -6.36
N ASN A 62 -0.20 -3.31 -7.22
CA ASN A 62 -1.36 -2.77 -7.91
C ASN A 62 -2.46 -2.40 -6.94
N MET A 63 -2.67 -3.22 -5.91
CA MET A 63 -3.68 -2.93 -4.90
C MET A 63 -3.31 -1.67 -4.12
N ILE A 64 -2.04 -1.48 -3.82
CA ILE A 64 -1.57 -0.28 -3.14
C ILE A 64 -1.81 0.95 -4.00
N ASP A 65 -1.55 0.84 -5.30
CA ASP A 65 -1.81 1.94 -6.23
C ASP A 65 -3.29 2.29 -6.26
N ILE A 66 -4.15 1.28 -6.26
CA ILE A 66 -5.59 1.51 -6.25
C ILE A 66 -5.99 2.23 -4.97
N LEU A 67 -5.47 1.79 -3.83
CA LEU A 67 -5.78 2.43 -2.56
C LEU A 67 -5.30 3.88 -2.54
N TYR A 68 -4.11 4.11 -3.02
CA TYR A 68 -3.55 5.45 -3.05
C TYR A 68 -4.41 6.37 -3.94
N THR A 69 -4.76 5.88 -5.12
CA THR A 69 -5.55 6.65 -6.06
C THR A 69 -6.94 6.93 -5.49
N ALA A 70 -7.55 5.95 -4.84
CA ALA A 70 -8.86 6.13 -4.24
C ALA A 70 -8.80 7.15 -3.10
N TYR A 71 -7.74 7.11 -2.31
CA TYR A 71 -7.57 8.06 -1.22
C TYR A 71 -7.41 9.47 -1.75
N VAL A 72 -6.57 9.64 -2.78
CA VAL A 72 -6.35 10.95 -3.38
C VAL A 72 -7.65 11.47 -3.99
N HIS A 73 -8.40 10.60 -4.63
CA HIS A 73 -9.67 11.01 -5.25
C HIS A 73 -10.67 11.47 -4.18
N LYS A 74 -10.73 10.75 -3.08
CA LYS A 74 -11.69 11.07 -2.04
C LYS A 74 -11.31 12.35 -1.29
N ARG A 75 -10.03 12.61 -1.14
CA ARG A 75 -9.55 13.79 -0.43
C ARG A 75 -8.74 14.69 -1.37
N TYR A 76 -9.31 14.91 -2.52
CA TYR A 76 -8.60 15.57 -3.59
C TYR A 76 -8.00 16.92 -3.18
N ASP A 77 -8.78 17.76 -2.54
CA ASP A 77 -8.31 19.10 -2.19
C ASP A 77 -7.15 19.06 -1.22
N GLU A 78 -7.23 18.19 -0.20
CA GLU A 78 -6.16 18.08 0.75
C GLU A 78 -4.89 17.53 0.13
N CYS A 79 -5.04 16.54 -0.74
CA CYS A 79 -3.88 15.93 -1.38
C CYS A 79 -3.23 16.89 -2.38
N MET A 80 -4.04 17.66 -3.09
CA MET A 80 -3.50 18.63 -4.03
C MET A 80 -2.72 19.71 -3.29
N GLU A 81 -3.19 20.09 -2.12
CA GLU A 81 -2.48 21.06 -1.31
C GLU A 81 -1.11 20.51 -0.87
N GLN A 82 -1.06 19.26 -0.46
CA GLN A 82 0.19 18.65 -0.07
C GLN A 82 1.14 18.49 -1.25
N PHE A 83 0.62 18.07 -2.38
CA PHE A 83 1.43 17.93 -3.59
C PHE A 83 1.98 19.29 -4.02
N ARG A 84 1.16 20.32 -3.92
CA ARG A 84 1.58 21.65 -4.31
C ARG A 84 2.71 22.13 -3.41
N LYS A 85 2.64 21.89 -2.12
CA LYS A 85 3.69 22.28 -1.21
C LYS A 85 5.00 21.60 -1.57
N THR A 86 4.94 20.32 -1.87
CA THR A 86 6.13 19.57 -2.24
C THR A 86 6.68 20.06 -3.57
N HIS A 87 5.79 20.35 -4.49
CA HIS A 87 6.20 20.81 -5.82
C HIS A 87 6.84 22.19 -5.74
N ILE A 88 6.28 23.08 -4.94
CA ILE A 88 6.83 24.42 -4.79
C ILE A 88 8.23 24.33 -4.21
N ALA A 89 8.42 23.53 -3.19
CA ALA A 89 9.73 23.39 -2.59
C ALA A 89 10.74 22.90 -3.63
N LYS A 90 10.29 22.07 -4.53
CA LYS A 90 11.18 21.53 -5.53
C LYS A 90 11.46 22.56 -6.62
N SER A 91 10.48 23.33 -7.00
CA SER A 91 10.68 24.28 -8.07
C SER A 91 11.40 25.52 -7.61
N GLU A 92 11.59 25.72 -6.34
CA GLU A 92 12.36 26.85 -5.85
C GLU A 92 13.83 26.54 -5.92
N GLY A 93 14.21 25.48 -6.52
CA GLY A 93 15.61 25.18 -6.70
C GLY A 93 16.26 26.27 -7.54
N PRO A 94 17.50 26.50 -7.28
CA PRO A 94 18.18 27.62 -7.91
C PRO A 94 18.28 27.50 -9.40
N ASP A 95 18.19 26.38 -9.91
CA ASP A 95 18.38 26.31 -11.27
C ASP A 95 17.14 26.30 -12.03
N GLU A 96 16.12 26.34 -11.42
CA GLU A 96 14.99 26.35 -12.10
C GLU A 96 15.05 27.26 -13.21
N ASN A 97 15.76 28.22 -13.12
CA ASN A 97 15.72 29.14 -14.16
C ASN A 97 16.78 28.83 -15.09
N GLN A 98 17.70 28.32 -14.73
CA GLN A 98 18.75 28.20 -15.60
C GLN A 98 18.44 27.10 -16.46
N ASN A 99 17.80 26.41 -16.02
CA ASN A 99 17.38 25.35 -16.72
C ASN A 99 17.53 25.59 -18.07
N VAL A 100 17.86 26.35 -18.16
CA VAL A 100 18.09 26.72 -19.34
C VAL A 100 18.54 25.66 -20.16
N LEU A 101 18.86 25.05 -19.90
CA LEU A 101 19.28 24.11 -20.61
C LEU A 101 18.72 23.46 -21.17
#